data_9f8a8f5ff503c36d8c307d75a8b4f8ca
#
_entry.id   9f8a8f5ff503c36d8c307d75a8b4f8ca
#
_cell.length_a   1.000
_cell.length_b   1.000
_cell.length_c   1.000
_cell.angle_alpha   90.00
_cell.angle_beta   90.00
_cell.angle_gamma   90.00
#
_symmetry.space_group_name_H-M   'P 1'
#
loop_
_entity.id
_entity.type
_entity.pdbx_description
1 polymer ?
#
loop_
_entity_poly.entity_id
_entity_poly.type
_entity_poly.pdbx_seq_one_letter_code
_entity_poly.pdbx_strand_id
1 'polypeptide(L)'
;MKEKKKLGLPAWIFIGMLAGIVAGLIFAFAGLGDFTTEWIKPIGTIYVNLLKFLVVPVVLFSIADGVISLKDLKRVGSVGVKTFVYYMCTTALAVVIGLVLVNLFKGSFTPLPSADLGALEYEAKEAPSVMQVIVNIFPSNLLQPMVSSDMLPVIVTAIFLGAGVLAAGEKGRKIAELIKKYADELKSEVMADSITLGEMTGYTKEWNINGEKVTLGVKKND
;
A
#
# COMPACT_ATOMS: atom_id res chain seq x y z
N MET A 1 -40.71 11.19 2.04
CA MET A 1 -39.69 10.75 1.04
C MET A 1 -38.60 10.00 1.79
N LYS A 2 -38.41 8.70 1.50
CA LYS A 2 -37.32 7.91 2.14
C LYS A 2 -35.99 8.42 1.62
N GLU A 3 -35.14 8.98 2.49
CA GLU A 3 -33.74 9.28 2.17
C GLU A 3 -33.04 7.97 1.74
N LYS A 4 -32.61 7.91 0.50
CA LYS A 4 -31.76 6.82 0.02
C LYS A 4 -30.42 6.95 0.75
N LYS A 5 -30.14 6.07 1.70
CA LYS A 5 -28.82 5.92 2.32
C LYS A 5 -27.79 5.75 1.20
N LYS A 6 -26.98 6.77 0.97
CA LYS A 6 -25.87 6.67 0.02
C LYS A 6 -24.87 5.67 0.56
N LEU A 7 -24.59 4.64 -0.22
CA LEU A 7 -23.57 3.65 0.12
C LEU A 7 -22.21 4.34 0.24
N GLY A 8 -21.49 4.08 1.32
CA GLY A 8 -20.13 4.60 1.51
C GLY A 8 -19.13 3.98 0.52
N LEU A 9 -18.00 4.64 0.32
CA LEU A 9 -16.90 4.17 -0.55
C LEU A 9 -16.52 2.69 -0.31
N PRO A 10 -16.38 2.20 0.94
CA PRO A 10 -16.08 0.79 1.20
C PRO A 10 -17.11 -0.17 0.60
N ALA A 11 -18.40 0.19 0.66
CA ALA A 11 -19.47 -0.63 0.10
C ALA A 11 -19.37 -0.74 -1.42
N TRP A 12 -19.02 0.35 -2.12
CA TRP A 12 -18.77 0.33 -3.56
C TRP A 12 -17.59 -0.54 -3.96
N ILE A 13 -16.51 -0.53 -3.16
CA ILE A 13 -15.36 -1.42 -3.36
C ILE A 13 -15.78 -2.89 -3.21
N PHE A 14 -16.54 -3.23 -2.16
CA PHE A 14 -17.05 -4.59 -1.98
C PHE A 14 -17.96 -5.04 -3.11
N ILE A 15 -18.86 -4.18 -3.57
CA ILE A 15 -19.76 -4.46 -4.70
C ILE A 15 -18.93 -4.70 -5.98
N GLY A 16 -17.94 -3.85 -6.25
CA GLY A 16 -17.04 -4.01 -7.41
C GLY A 16 -16.24 -5.32 -7.35
N MET A 17 -15.73 -5.67 -6.16
CA MET A 17 -15.01 -6.93 -5.95
C MET A 17 -15.91 -8.15 -6.18
N LEU A 18 -17.13 -8.16 -5.62
CA LEU A 18 -18.09 -9.23 -5.84
C LEU A 18 -18.51 -9.34 -7.30
N ALA A 19 -18.77 -8.20 -7.96
CA ALA A 19 -19.10 -8.19 -9.38
C ALA A 19 -17.95 -8.74 -10.25
N GLY A 20 -16.70 -8.40 -9.91
CA GLY A 20 -15.52 -8.95 -10.58
C GLY A 20 -15.38 -10.45 -10.40
N ILE A 21 -15.62 -10.99 -9.21
CA ILE A 21 -15.60 -12.44 -8.93
C ILE A 21 -16.69 -13.15 -9.76
N VAL A 22 -17.91 -12.62 -9.73
CA VAL A 22 -19.04 -13.22 -10.47
C VAL A 22 -18.77 -13.20 -11.97
N ALA A 23 -18.29 -12.08 -12.53
CA ALA A 23 -17.92 -11.98 -13.93
C ALA A 23 -16.79 -12.97 -14.30
N GLY A 24 -15.76 -13.07 -13.45
CA GLY A 24 -14.66 -14.01 -13.64
C GLY A 24 -15.13 -15.48 -13.67
N LEU A 25 -16.05 -15.85 -12.78
CA LEU A 25 -16.65 -17.17 -12.77
C LEU A 25 -17.47 -17.44 -14.05
N ILE A 26 -18.28 -16.48 -14.49
CA ILE A 26 -19.06 -16.59 -15.72
C ILE A 26 -18.14 -16.82 -16.93
N PHE A 27 -17.06 -16.05 -17.07
CA PHE A 27 -16.09 -16.22 -18.14
C PHE A 27 -15.35 -17.55 -18.06
N ALA A 28 -15.03 -18.04 -16.85
CA ALA A 28 -14.40 -19.33 -16.65
C ALA A 28 -15.32 -20.48 -17.11
N PHE A 29 -16.60 -20.46 -16.70
CA PHE A 29 -17.59 -21.46 -17.11
C PHE A 29 -17.99 -21.37 -18.59
N ALA A 30 -17.93 -20.18 -19.17
CA ALA A 30 -18.19 -19.98 -20.61
C ALA A 30 -17.04 -20.40 -21.53
N GLY A 31 -15.92 -20.89 -20.98
CA GLY A 31 -14.74 -21.26 -21.75
C GLY A 31 -13.97 -20.07 -22.36
N LEU A 32 -14.21 -18.86 -21.87
CA LEU A 32 -13.59 -17.61 -22.35
C LEU A 32 -12.25 -17.31 -21.63
N GLY A 33 -11.52 -18.35 -21.22
CA GLY A 33 -10.23 -18.22 -20.53
C GLY A 33 -9.21 -17.43 -21.33
N ASP A 34 -9.08 -17.73 -22.62
CA ASP A 34 -8.15 -17.05 -23.52
C ASP A 34 -8.50 -15.57 -23.69
N PHE A 35 -9.77 -15.24 -23.88
CA PHE A 35 -10.25 -13.87 -23.94
C PHE A 35 -9.93 -13.09 -22.66
N THR A 36 -10.14 -13.73 -21.51
CA THR A 36 -9.84 -13.10 -20.20
C THR A 36 -8.35 -12.83 -20.04
N THR A 37 -7.50 -13.76 -20.48
CA THR A 37 -6.05 -13.63 -20.36
C THR A 37 -5.48 -12.62 -21.35
N GLU A 38 -6.01 -12.57 -22.56
CA GLU A 38 -5.50 -11.71 -23.62
C GLU A 38 -6.01 -10.27 -23.51
N TRP A 39 -7.25 -10.06 -23.07
CA TRP A 39 -7.88 -8.72 -23.09
C TRP A 39 -8.12 -8.14 -21.69
N ILE A 40 -8.60 -8.92 -20.74
CA ILE A 40 -8.98 -8.41 -19.41
C ILE A 40 -7.76 -8.27 -18.51
N LYS A 41 -6.88 -9.28 -18.49
CA LYS A 41 -5.65 -9.25 -17.69
C LYS A 41 -4.73 -8.05 -17.99
N PRO A 42 -4.48 -7.64 -19.25
CA PRO A 42 -3.71 -6.44 -19.54
C PRO A 42 -4.30 -5.16 -18.95
N ILE A 43 -5.62 -5.00 -18.96
CA ILE A 43 -6.30 -3.85 -18.35
C ILE A 43 -6.00 -3.79 -16.85
N GLY A 44 -6.12 -4.92 -16.14
CA GLY A 44 -5.75 -5.02 -14.74
C GLY A 44 -4.27 -4.71 -14.50
N THR A 45 -3.39 -5.18 -15.38
CA THR A 45 -1.94 -4.92 -15.30
C THR A 45 -1.64 -3.43 -15.49
N ILE A 46 -2.27 -2.77 -16.47
CA ILE A 46 -2.15 -1.32 -16.68
C ILE A 46 -2.59 -0.56 -15.44
N TYR A 47 -3.73 -0.93 -14.85
CA TYR A 47 -4.23 -0.31 -13.62
C TYR A 47 -3.22 -0.43 -12.47
N VAL A 48 -2.69 -1.63 -12.23
CA VAL A 48 -1.68 -1.87 -11.18
C VAL A 48 -0.40 -1.09 -11.45
N ASN A 49 0.05 -1.00 -12.71
CA ASN A 49 1.22 -0.23 -13.08
C ASN A 49 1.03 1.28 -12.84
N LEU A 50 -0.16 1.81 -13.14
CA LEU A 50 -0.49 3.22 -12.84
C LEU A 50 -0.50 3.48 -11.33
N LEU A 51 -1.05 2.56 -10.53
CA LEU A 51 -0.98 2.66 -9.08
C LEU A 51 0.47 2.67 -8.58
N LYS A 52 1.32 1.77 -9.06
CA LYS A 52 2.75 1.73 -8.69
C LYS A 52 3.47 3.02 -9.08
N PHE A 53 3.19 3.53 -10.28
CA PHE A 53 3.77 4.78 -10.76
C PHE A 53 3.46 5.97 -9.84
N LEU A 54 2.26 6.03 -9.29
CA LEU A 54 1.86 7.09 -8.35
C LEU A 54 2.39 6.84 -6.93
N VAL A 55 2.28 5.61 -6.44
CA VAL A 55 2.60 5.25 -5.05
C VAL A 55 4.09 5.38 -4.75
N VAL A 56 4.97 5.00 -5.68
CA VAL A 56 6.43 5.03 -5.47
C VAL A 56 6.94 6.43 -5.10
N PRO A 57 6.70 7.51 -5.88
CA PRO A 57 7.16 8.83 -5.52
C PRO A 57 6.47 9.37 -4.25
N VAL A 58 5.18 9.09 -4.05
CA VAL A 58 4.46 9.51 -2.83
C VAL A 58 5.11 8.92 -1.58
N VAL A 59 5.41 7.61 -1.59
CA VAL A 59 6.07 6.92 -0.47
C VAL A 59 7.48 7.46 -0.25
N LEU A 60 8.26 7.62 -1.33
CA LEU A 60 9.62 8.13 -1.24
C LEU A 60 9.68 9.50 -0.56
N PHE A 61 8.94 10.47 -1.09
CA PHE A 61 8.98 11.84 -0.56
C PHE A 61 8.31 11.96 0.81
N SER A 62 7.22 11.23 1.07
CA SER A 62 6.54 11.27 2.37
C SER A 62 7.39 10.70 3.49
N ILE A 63 8.10 9.61 3.25
CA ILE A 63 8.98 9.00 4.26
C ILE A 63 10.24 9.87 4.45
N ALA A 64 10.83 10.37 3.37
CA ALA A 64 11.98 11.27 3.47
C ALA A 64 11.64 12.54 4.25
N ASP A 65 10.49 13.18 3.99
CA ASP A 65 9.99 14.33 4.75
C ASP A 65 9.76 13.97 6.22
N GLY A 66 9.15 12.81 6.50
CA GLY A 66 8.97 12.29 7.86
C GLY A 66 10.28 12.15 8.62
N VAL A 67 11.32 11.60 7.98
CA VAL A 67 12.67 11.47 8.58
C VAL A 67 13.30 12.85 8.84
N ILE A 68 13.23 13.77 7.88
CA ILE A 68 13.77 15.13 8.01
C ILE A 68 13.06 15.88 9.16
N SER A 69 11.77 15.69 9.32
CA SER A 69 10.95 16.32 10.36
C SER A 69 11.33 15.90 11.78
N LEU A 70 12.03 14.78 11.97
CA LEU A 70 12.53 14.34 13.28
C LEU A 70 13.67 15.19 13.81
N LYS A 71 14.34 15.97 12.97
CA LYS A 71 15.42 16.95 13.29
C LYS A 71 16.65 16.37 14.01
N ASP A 72 16.70 15.06 14.29
CA ASP A 72 17.80 14.40 15.00
C ASP A 72 17.95 12.94 14.54
N LEU A 73 19.16 12.60 14.10
CA LEU A 73 19.49 11.24 13.64
C LEU A 73 19.35 10.18 14.74
N LYS A 74 19.63 10.55 16.01
CA LYS A 74 19.43 9.61 17.14
C LYS A 74 17.96 9.27 17.31
N ARG A 75 17.08 10.24 17.09
CA ARG A 75 15.64 10.04 17.13
C ARG A 75 15.14 9.15 15.99
N VAL A 76 15.69 9.34 14.78
CA VAL A 76 15.42 8.45 13.63
C VAL A 76 15.76 7.00 13.97
N GLY A 77 16.95 6.74 14.50
CA GLY A 77 17.37 5.40 14.89
C GLY A 77 16.49 4.81 16.01
N SER A 78 16.19 5.57 17.04
CA SER A 78 15.36 5.12 18.17
C SER A 78 13.94 4.78 17.74
N VAL A 79 13.31 5.64 16.93
CA VAL A 79 11.96 5.41 16.39
C VAL A 79 11.98 4.19 15.45
N GLY A 80 12.98 4.11 14.55
CA GLY A 80 13.11 3.00 13.62
C GLY A 80 13.20 1.65 14.33
N VAL A 81 14.07 1.51 15.34
CA VAL A 81 14.23 0.26 16.10
C VAL A 81 12.92 -0.10 16.84
N LYS A 82 12.27 0.88 17.50
CA LYS A 82 11.01 0.60 18.22
C LYS A 82 9.91 0.15 17.26
N THR A 83 9.80 0.81 16.11
CA THR A 83 8.83 0.46 15.07
C THR A 83 9.11 -0.94 14.52
N PHE A 84 10.37 -1.25 14.24
CA PHE A 84 10.77 -2.58 13.74
C PHE A 84 10.41 -3.69 14.73
N VAL A 85 10.77 -3.52 16.00
CA VAL A 85 10.44 -4.50 17.06
C VAL A 85 8.92 -4.67 17.19
N TYR A 86 8.18 -3.57 17.18
CA TYR A 86 6.71 -3.62 17.23
C TYR A 86 6.12 -4.43 16.07
N TYR A 87 6.56 -4.14 14.82
CA TYR A 87 6.09 -4.88 13.66
C TYR A 87 6.50 -6.36 13.67
N MET A 88 7.71 -6.67 14.11
CA MET A 88 8.14 -8.07 14.26
C MET A 88 7.25 -8.83 15.25
N CYS A 89 6.96 -8.25 16.41
CA CYS A 89 6.08 -8.86 17.40
C CYS A 89 4.66 -9.05 16.89
N THR A 90 4.08 -8.03 16.27
CA THR A 90 2.70 -8.09 15.71
C THR A 90 2.60 -9.09 14.57
N THR A 91 3.60 -9.15 13.69
CA THR A 91 3.65 -10.12 12.60
C THR A 91 3.78 -11.55 13.12
N ALA A 92 4.68 -11.78 14.06
CA ALA A 92 4.83 -13.09 14.70
C ALA A 92 3.52 -13.56 15.36
N LEU A 93 2.84 -12.65 16.05
CA LEU A 93 1.55 -12.95 16.69
C LEU A 93 0.46 -13.26 15.64
N ALA A 94 0.40 -12.49 14.55
CA ALA A 94 -0.53 -12.74 13.45
C ALA A 94 -0.30 -14.10 12.77
N VAL A 95 0.97 -14.47 12.55
CA VAL A 95 1.34 -15.79 12.01
C VAL A 95 0.91 -16.93 12.95
N VAL A 96 1.15 -16.78 14.25
CA VAL A 96 0.73 -17.78 15.24
C VAL A 96 -0.80 -17.95 15.23
N ILE A 97 -1.54 -16.84 15.23
CA ILE A 97 -3.01 -16.87 15.14
C ILE A 97 -3.45 -17.57 13.85
N GLY A 98 -2.84 -17.22 12.72
CA GLY A 98 -3.15 -17.84 11.42
C GLY A 98 -2.91 -19.35 11.43
N LEU A 99 -1.78 -19.81 11.96
CA LEU A 99 -1.45 -21.23 12.10
C LEU A 99 -2.44 -21.97 13.02
N VAL A 100 -2.81 -21.37 14.14
CA VAL A 100 -3.81 -21.93 15.06
C VAL A 100 -5.14 -22.08 14.35
N LEU A 101 -5.62 -21.06 13.65
CA LEU A 101 -6.87 -21.10 12.90
C LEU A 101 -6.83 -22.18 11.80
N VAL A 102 -5.77 -22.23 11.00
CA VAL A 102 -5.62 -23.26 9.95
C VAL A 102 -5.65 -24.66 10.57
N ASN A 103 -4.94 -24.92 11.68
CA ASN A 103 -4.96 -26.20 12.36
C ASN A 103 -6.34 -26.54 12.92
N LEU A 104 -7.06 -25.55 13.46
CA LEU A 104 -8.40 -25.75 14.02
C LEU A 104 -9.41 -26.14 12.94
N PHE A 105 -9.31 -25.50 11.77
CA PHE A 105 -10.22 -25.74 10.65
C PHE A 105 -9.74 -26.80 9.65
N LYS A 106 -8.56 -27.40 9.86
CA LYS A 106 -7.96 -28.40 8.98
C LYS A 106 -8.90 -29.58 8.65
N GLY A 107 -9.74 -29.99 9.60
CA GLY A 107 -10.71 -31.08 9.39
C GLY A 107 -11.93 -30.68 8.55
N SER A 108 -12.17 -29.38 8.34
CA SER A 108 -13.31 -28.88 7.57
C SER A 108 -12.96 -28.66 6.08
N PHE A 109 -11.69 -28.73 5.72
CA PHE A 109 -11.24 -28.61 4.34
C PHE A 109 -11.14 -30.00 3.70
N THR A 110 -11.89 -30.23 2.63
CA THR A 110 -11.73 -31.45 1.81
C THR A 110 -10.39 -31.33 1.09
N PRO A 111 -9.46 -32.32 1.23
CA PRO A 111 -8.22 -32.29 0.47
C PRO A 111 -8.55 -32.32 -1.03
N LEU A 112 -8.00 -31.39 -1.78
CA LEU A 112 -8.08 -31.46 -3.24
C LEU A 112 -7.35 -32.71 -3.72
N PRO A 113 -7.92 -33.49 -4.65
CA PRO A 113 -7.24 -34.66 -5.19
C PRO A 113 -5.89 -34.27 -5.80
N SER A 114 -4.85 -35.02 -5.49
CA SER A 114 -3.49 -34.74 -5.96
C SER A 114 -3.36 -34.69 -7.49
N ALA A 115 -4.28 -35.33 -8.18
CA ALA A 115 -4.37 -35.34 -9.66
C ALA A 115 -4.73 -33.94 -10.22
N ASP A 116 -5.58 -33.18 -9.52
CA ASP A 116 -5.97 -31.83 -9.96
C ASP A 116 -4.89 -30.78 -9.64
N LEU A 117 -4.05 -31.06 -8.65
CA LEU A 117 -2.91 -30.18 -8.29
C LEU A 117 -1.73 -30.32 -9.26
N GLY A 118 -1.59 -31.50 -9.91
CA GLY A 118 -0.55 -31.75 -10.93
C GLY A 118 -0.80 -31.04 -12.26
N ALA A 119 -2.03 -30.60 -12.52
CA ALA A 119 -2.37 -29.79 -13.70
C ALA A 119 -2.12 -28.30 -13.49
N LEU A 120 -1.97 -27.84 -12.23
CA LEU A 120 -1.52 -26.50 -11.90
C LEU A 120 0.01 -26.57 -11.84
N GLU A 121 0.70 -26.08 -12.86
CA GLU A 121 2.13 -25.78 -12.80
C GLU A 121 2.37 -24.70 -11.73
N TYR A 122 2.29 -25.10 -10.46
CA TYR A 122 2.72 -24.28 -9.35
C TYR A 122 4.24 -24.44 -9.24
N GLU A 123 4.99 -23.59 -9.92
CA GLU A 123 6.37 -23.36 -9.57
C GLU A 123 6.42 -22.86 -8.14
N ALA A 124 6.68 -23.75 -7.19
CA ALA A 124 6.95 -23.36 -5.82
C ALA A 124 8.19 -22.44 -5.83
N LYS A 125 7.94 -21.15 -5.83
CA LYS A 125 9.01 -20.16 -5.74
C LYS A 125 9.71 -20.41 -4.41
N GLU A 126 10.93 -20.93 -4.45
CA GLU A 126 11.71 -21.15 -3.23
C GLU A 126 11.71 -19.88 -2.41
N ALA A 127 11.38 -20.00 -1.13
CA ALA A 127 11.39 -18.84 -0.23
C ALA A 127 12.84 -18.32 -0.17
N PRO A 128 13.08 -17.04 -0.45
CA PRO A 128 14.44 -16.49 -0.38
C PRO A 128 14.99 -16.69 1.03
N SER A 129 16.28 -17.00 1.12
CA SER A 129 16.93 -17.13 2.43
C SER A 129 16.84 -15.80 3.20
N VAL A 130 16.78 -15.87 4.52
CA VAL A 130 16.71 -14.67 5.38
C VAL A 130 17.83 -13.68 5.04
N MET A 131 19.05 -14.19 4.77
CA MET A 131 20.18 -13.36 4.37
C MET A 131 19.95 -12.67 3.03
N GLN A 132 19.34 -13.37 2.07
CA GLN A 132 19.02 -12.82 0.75
C GLN A 132 17.96 -11.71 0.85
N VAL A 133 16.97 -11.88 1.75
CA VAL A 133 15.99 -10.83 2.05
C VAL A 133 16.69 -9.60 2.63
N ILE A 134 17.58 -9.78 3.60
CA ILE A 134 18.33 -8.67 4.23
C ILE A 134 19.19 -7.93 3.18
N VAL A 135 19.90 -8.66 2.32
CA VAL A 135 20.71 -8.05 1.26
C VAL A 135 19.84 -7.28 0.27
N ASN A 136 18.69 -7.83 -0.12
CA ASN A 136 17.78 -7.20 -1.09
C ASN A 136 17.05 -5.96 -0.53
N ILE A 137 17.03 -5.77 0.80
CA ILE A 137 16.53 -4.54 1.43
C ILE A 137 17.39 -3.33 1.06
N PHE A 138 18.71 -3.55 0.90
CA PHE A 138 19.64 -2.48 0.57
C PHE A 138 19.76 -2.36 -0.95
N PRO A 139 19.28 -1.26 -1.55
CA PRO A 139 19.37 -1.09 -2.99
C PRO A 139 20.80 -0.86 -3.45
N SER A 140 21.17 -1.40 -4.61
CA SER A 140 22.47 -1.18 -5.22
C SER A 140 22.66 0.25 -5.75
N ASN A 141 21.56 0.94 -6.03
CA ASN A 141 21.54 2.35 -6.43
C ASN A 141 20.20 3.01 -6.05
N LEU A 142 20.17 4.33 -6.12
CA LEU A 142 19.02 5.13 -5.67
C LEU A 142 17.77 4.94 -6.55
N LEU A 143 17.93 4.66 -7.83
CA LEU A 143 16.85 4.63 -8.81
C LEU A 143 16.26 3.24 -9.02
N GLN A 144 17.04 2.19 -8.81
CA GLN A 144 16.61 0.81 -9.04
C GLN A 144 15.32 0.45 -8.29
N PRO A 145 15.14 0.76 -6.99
CA PRO A 145 13.91 0.46 -6.27
C PRO A 145 12.68 1.15 -6.87
N MET A 146 12.89 2.36 -7.40
CA MET A 146 11.82 3.12 -8.04
C MET A 146 11.39 2.47 -9.36
N VAL A 147 12.33 1.98 -10.14
CA VAL A 147 12.08 1.32 -11.43
C VAL A 147 11.44 -0.06 -11.23
N SER A 148 11.94 -0.86 -10.27
CA SER A 148 11.39 -2.18 -9.94
C SER A 148 10.07 -2.08 -9.16
N SER A 149 9.73 -0.90 -8.62
CA SER A 149 8.57 -0.68 -7.76
C SER A 149 8.57 -1.59 -6.52
N ASP A 150 9.74 -1.95 -6.03
CA ASP A 150 9.93 -2.73 -4.81
C ASP A 150 9.83 -1.82 -3.60
N MET A 151 8.71 -1.87 -2.88
CA MET A 151 8.39 -0.91 -1.82
C MET A 151 9.38 -0.94 -0.66
N LEU A 152 9.90 -2.11 -0.29
CA LEU A 152 10.82 -2.22 0.85
C LEU A 152 12.15 -1.51 0.58
N PRO A 153 12.86 -1.73 -0.54
CA PRO A 153 14.02 -0.92 -0.92
C PRO A 153 13.70 0.57 -1.14
N VAL A 154 12.49 0.93 -1.63
CA VAL A 154 12.05 2.34 -1.74
C VAL A 154 12.00 3.01 -0.38
N ILE A 155 11.44 2.34 0.63
CA ILE A 155 11.36 2.85 2.01
C ILE A 155 12.77 3.07 2.57
N VAL A 156 13.67 2.10 2.40
CA VAL A 156 15.06 2.22 2.87
C VAL A 156 15.78 3.36 2.16
N THR A 157 15.60 3.49 0.84
CA THR A 157 16.13 4.62 0.07
C THR A 157 15.63 5.96 0.60
N ALA A 158 14.33 6.07 0.92
CA ALA A 158 13.73 7.28 1.48
C ALA A 158 14.32 7.63 2.86
N ILE A 159 14.54 6.62 3.71
CA ILE A 159 15.18 6.82 5.02
C ILE A 159 16.62 7.32 4.86
N PHE A 160 17.41 6.71 3.97
CA PHE A 160 18.79 7.15 3.71
C PHE A 160 18.82 8.56 3.11
N LEU A 161 17.91 8.88 2.18
CA LEU A 161 17.81 10.21 1.61
C LEU A 161 17.49 11.25 2.70
N GLY A 162 16.47 11.00 3.51
CA GLY A 162 16.08 11.88 4.61
C GLY A 162 17.18 12.04 5.67
N ALA A 163 17.84 10.93 6.05
CA ALA A 163 18.95 10.94 6.99
C ALA A 163 20.17 11.68 6.43
N GLY A 164 20.49 11.50 5.15
CA GLY A 164 21.57 12.21 4.48
C GLY A 164 21.34 13.72 4.42
N VAL A 165 20.13 14.14 4.10
CA VAL A 165 19.73 15.55 4.11
C VAL A 165 19.82 16.13 5.53
N LEU A 166 19.38 15.39 6.54
CA LEU A 166 19.45 15.80 7.95
C LEU A 166 20.91 15.90 8.42
N ALA A 167 21.78 14.95 8.02
CA ALA A 167 23.20 14.98 8.35
C ALA A 167 23.95 16.14 7.68
N ALA A 168 23.52 16.59 6.50
CA ALA A 168 24.10 17.73 5.79
C ALA A 168 23.81 19.09 6.48
N GLY A 169 22.91 19.14 7.45
CA GLY A 169 22.57 20.34 8.23
C GLY A 169 22.16 21.52 7.35
N GLU A 170 22.79 22.70 7.55
CA GLU A 170 22.48 23.92 6.79
C GLU A 170 22.61 23.75 5.26
N LYS A 171 23.58 22.95 4.79
CA LYS A 171 23.75 22.68 3.34
C LYS A 171 22.60 21.86 2.78
N GLY A 172 22.01 20.99 3.59
CA GLY A 172 20.85 20.17 3.22
C GLY A 172 19.52 20.92 3.22
N ARG A 173 19.43 22.13 3.80
CA ARG A 173 18.18 22.85 3.99
C ARG A 173 17.38 23.07 2.69
N LYS A 174 18.04 23.47 1.62
CA LYS A 174 17.39 23.66 0.31
C LYS A 174 16.76 22.37 -0.23
N ILE A 175 17.46 21.24 -0.04
CA ILE A 175 16.96 19.92 -0.45
C ILE A 175 15.79 19.50 0.45
N ALA A 176 15.89 19.77 1.76
CA ALA A 176 14.81 19.52 2.70
C ALA A 176 13.52 20.28 2.34
N GLU A 177 13.64 21.57 1.99
CA GLU A 177 12.52 22.40 1.54
C GLU A 177 11.89 21.88 0.24
N LEU A 178 12.71 21.41 -0.71
CA LEU A 178 12.23 20.79 -1.94
C LEU A 178 11.48 19.48 -1.65
N ILE A 179 12.06 18.59 -0.84
CA ILE A 179 11.42 17.31 -0.47
C ILE A 179 10.08 17.57 0.21
N LYS A 180 10.04 18.52 1.16
CA LYS A 180 8.82 18.90 1.85
C LYS A 180 7.78 19.45 0.88
N LYS A 181 8.16 20.37 -0.01
CA LYS A 181 7.26 20.93 -1.02
C LYS A 181 6.62 19.83 -1.87
N TYR A 182 7.43 18.92 -2.42
CA TYR A 182 6.91 17.82 -3.24
C TYR A 182 6.08 16.82 -2.42
N ALA A 183 6.47 16.53 -1.18
CA ALA A 183 5.68 15.67 -0.30
C ALA A 183 4.30 16.27 -0.02
N ASP A 184 4.22 17.58 0.26
CA ASP A 184 2.97 18.28 0.53
C ASP A 184 2.11 18.39 -0.73
N GLU A 185 2.71 18.67 -1.89
CA GLU A 185 2.03 18.77 -3.18
C GLU A 185 1.42 17.42 -3.59
N LEU A 186 2.21 16.33 -3.53
CA LEU A 186 1.73 14.98 -3.79
C LEU A 186 0.62 14.54 -2.82
N LYS A 187 0.77 14.87 -1.52
CA LYS A 187 -0.26 14.58 -0.52
C LYS A 187 -1.54 15.37 -0.79
N SER A 188 -1.43 16.63 -1.19
CA SER A 188 -2.59 17.48 -1.48
C SER A 188 -3.36 16.99 -2.70
N GLU A 189 -2.68 16.55 -3.76
CA GLU A 189 -3.33 15.97 -4.94
C GLU A 189 -4.04 14.66 -4.61
N VAL A 190 -3.37 13.73 -3.90
CA VAL A 190 -3.97 12.47 -3.49
C VAL A 190 -5.15 12.70 -2.52
N MET A 191 -5.06 13.72 -1.65
CA MET A 191 -6.18 14.10 -0.78
C MET A 191 -7.29 14.82 -1.56
N ALA A 192 -6.97 15.66 -2.54
CA ALA A 192 -7.97 16.32 -3.38
C ALA A 192 -8.81 15.29 -4.13
N ASP A 193 -8.19 14.26 -4.69
CA ASP A 193 -8.91 13.14 -5.31
C ASP A 193 -9.77 12.36 -4.31
N SER A 194 -9.31 12.18 -3.07
CA SER A 194 -10.10 11.57 -2.02
C SER A 194 -11.25 12.46 -1.52
N ILE A 195 -11.08 13.78 -1.58
CA ILE A 195 -12.12 14.76 -1.26
C ILE A 195 -13.19 14.78 -2.36
N THR A 196 -12.81 14.80 -3.65
CA THR A 196 -13.75 14.71 -4.78
C THR A 196 -14.53 13.40 -4.77
N LEU A 197 -13.90 12.28 -4.42
CA LEU A 197 -14.60 11.02 -4.17
C LEU A 197 -15.52 11.11 -2.94
N GLY A 198 -15.11 11.80 -1.89
CA GLY A 198 -15.90 12.09 -0.70
C GLY A 198 -17.13 12.93 -1.01
N GLU A 199 -17.01 13.94 -1.89
CA GLU A 199 -18.11 14.75 -2.40
C GLU A 199 -19.11 13.92 -3.23
N MET A 200 -18.61 13.08 -4.13
CA MET A 200 -19.45 12.16 -4.91
C MET A 200 -20.21 11.16 -4.02
N THR A 201 -19.64 10.77 -2.88
CA THR A 201 -20.24 9.81 -1.93
C THR A 201 -20.98 10.48 -0.78
N GLY A 202 -20.89 11.82 -0.62
CA GLY A 202 -21.50 12.57 0.47
C GLY A 202 -20.91 12.26 1.85
N TYR A 203 -19.67 11.85 1.93
CA TYR A 203 -18.97 11.53 3.18
C TYR A 203 -18.19 12.75 3.69
N THR A 204 -18.63 13.30 4.83
CA THR A 204 -17.89 14.31 5.59
C THR A 204 -17.38 13.71 6.88
N LYS A 205 -16.11 13.85 7.20
CA LYS A 205 -15.52 13.40 8.47
C LYS A 205 -14.89 14.59 9.21
N GLU A 206 -15.36 14.81 10.43
CA GLU A 206 -14.76 15.80 11.32
C GLU A 206 -13.62 15.15 12.12
N TRP A 207 -12.47 15.79 12.15
CA TRP A 207 -11.32 15.39 12.95
C TRP A 207 -11.00 16.49 13.93
N ASN A 208 -10.70 16.12 15.18
CA ASN A 208 -10.19 17.04 16.18
C ASN A 208 -8.69 16.81 16.32
N ILE A 209 -7.90 17.74 15.80
CA ILE A 209 -6.44 17.70 15.86
C ILE A 209 -5.99 18.87 16.71
N ASN A 210 -5.42 18.60 17.89
CA ASN A 210 -4.90 19.61 18.83
C ASN A 210 -5.91 20.69 19.29
N GLY A 211 -7.19 20.33 19.40
CA GLY A 211 -8.22 21.28 19.83
C GLY A 211 -8.87 22.08 18.70
N GLU A 212 -8.38 21.97 17.47
CA GLU A 212 -9.03 22.55 16.29
C GLU A 212 -9.88 21.49 15.57
N LYS A 213 -11.12 21.85 15.26
CA LYS A 213 -12.02 21.04 14.44
C LYS A 213 -11.65 21.24 12.98
N VAL A 214 -10.98 20.24 12.39
CA VAL A 214 -10.71 20.21 10.96
C VAL A 214 -11.81 19.39 10.29
N THR A 215 -12.64 20.05 9.50
CA THR A 215 -13.70 19.40 8.70
C THR A 215 -13.14 19.13 7.30
N LEU A 216 -12.87 17.87 7.00
CA LEU A 216 -12.60 17.41 5.64
C LEU A 216 -13.94 17.07 4.98
N GLY A 217 -14.44 17.99 4.18
CA GLY A 217 -15.68 17.84 3.43
C GLY A 217 -16.15 19.19 2.92
N VAL A 218 -16.59 19.25 1.66
CA VAL A 218 -17.06 20.48 1.06
C VAL A 218 -18.42 20.83 1.64
N LYS A 219 -18.51 22.00 2.23
CA LYS A 219 -19.78 22.61 2.63
C LYS A 219 -20.49 23.02 1.35
N LYS A 220 -21.60 22.37 1.06
CA LYS A 220 -22.50 22.77 -0.01
C LYS A 220 -22.99 24.18 0.33
N ASN A 221 -22.56 25.18 -0.42
CA ASN A 221 -23.19 26.49 -0.37
C ASN A 221 -24.56 26.37 -0.98
N ASP A 222 -25.58 26.54 -0.15
CA ASP A 222 -26.96 26.73 -0.59
C ASP A 222 -27.13 28.11 -1.26
#